data_adbbb5ae00e6b2a390bbc01a4ffff474
#
_entry.id   adbbb5ae00e6b2a390bbc01a4ffff474
#
_cell.length_a   1.000
_cell.length_b   1.000
_cell.length_c   1.000
_cell.angle_alpha   90.00
_cell.angle_beta   90.00
_cell.angle_gamma   90.00
#
_symmetry.space_group_name_H-M   'P 1'
#
loop_
_entity.id
_entity.type
_entity.pdbx_description
1 polymer ?
#
loop_
_entity_poly.entity_id
_entity_poly.type
_entity_poly.pdbx_seq_one_letter_code
_entity_poly.pdbx_strand_id
1 'polypeptide(L)'
;MPVYRNIGQFLEFINISNDEVTLFEWKPTKSFRRFDLDLNIVKENPVSDIFFHKDKGNMKIVHIRKNSLIYTVGASIKVQFQLLEALLEYVSFKFHETYDIGVILSYSNFNPNIFNSFKEMIEDIIKNFADLDLIKRIQVECKVCNTVLPLFVKKSFIQNAESYPVPIVYVHEGHAILCFIDQNFHHRGVELVNITG
;
A
#
# COMPACT_ATOMS: atom_id res chain seq x y z
N MET A 1 -11.71 -13.91 -10.83
CA MET A 1 -10.50 -13.30 -10.28
C MET A 1 -10.59 -13.26 -8.77
N PRO A 2 -9.56 -13.61 -8.02
CA PRO A 2 -9.63 -13.64 -6.57
C PRO A 2 -9.93 -12.23 -6.05
N VAL A 3 -11.01 -12.11 -5.33
CA VAL A 3 -11.16 -11.00 -4.39
C VAL A 3 -9.97 -11.11 -3.45
N TYR A 4 -9.19 -10.03 -3.25
CA TYR A 4 -8.05 -10.01 -2.33
C TYR A 4 -8.52 -10.16 -0.87
N ARG A 5 -9.23 -11.26 -0.58
CA ARG A 5 -9.69 -11.55 0.77
C ARG A 5 -8.49 -11.72 1.70
N ASN A 6 -7.49 -12.43 1.22
CA ASN A 6 -6.20 -12.57 1.87
C ASN A 6 -5.14 -11.97 0.95
N ILE A 7 -4.65 -10.78 1.29
CA ILE A 7 -3.60 -10.10 0.54
C ILE A 7 -2.22 -10.71 0.79
N GLY A 8 -2.06 -11.46 1.88
CA GLY A 8 -0.76 -11.99 2.33
C GLY A 8 -0.04 -12.88 1.33
N GLN A 9 -0.77 -13.58 0.45
CA GLN A 9 -0.16 -14.40 -0.60
C GLN A 9 0.63 -13.59 -1.65
N PHE A 10 0.43 -12.28 -1.68
CA PHE A 10 1.08 -11.36 -2.61
C PHE A 10 2.10 -10.45 -1.94
N LEU A 11 2.12 -10.42 -0.61
CA LEU A 11 3.05 -9.60 0.16
C LEU A 11 4.39 -10.31 0.32
N GLU A 12 5.46 -9.55 0.23
CA GLU A 12 6.83 -9.99 0.48
C GLU A 12 7.31 -9.54 1.87
N PHE A 13 6.91 -8.35 2.30
CA PHE A 13 7.22 -7.82 3.64
C PHE A 13 6.34 -6.61 4.00
N ILE A 14 6.27 -6.32 5.30
CA ILE A 14 5.86 -5.03 5.87
C ILE A 14 6.96 -4.60 6.84
N ASN A 15 7.41 -3.36 6.74
CA ASN A 15 8.48 -2.81 7.56
C ASN A 15 8.05 -1.46 8.16
N ILE A 16 8.41 -1.25 9.42
CA ILE A 16 8.30 0.04 10.12
C ILE A 16 9.69 0.38 10.63
N SER A 17 10.21 1.53 10.23
CA SER A 17 11.54 1.99 10.60
C SER A 17 11.54 3.49 10.89
N ASN A 18 12.60 3.97 11.47
CA ASN A 18 13.00 5.37 11.40
C ASN A 18 14.18 5.50 10.41
N ASP A 19 14.85 6.65 10.41
CA ASP A 19 16.00 6.89 9.52
C ASP A 19 17.25 6.06 9.90
N GLU A 20 17.28 5.43 11.08
CA GLU A 20 18.45 4.73 11.60
C GLU A 20 18.23 3.22 11.71
N VAL A 21 17.06 2.80 12.23
CA VAL A 21 16.81 1.40 12.59
C VAL A 21 15.45 0.92 12.15
N THR A 22 15.35 -0.39 11.88
CA THR A 22 14.08 -1.08 11.74
C THR A 22 13.51 -1.38 13.12
N LEU A 23 12.28 -0.93 13.37
CA LEU A 23 11.53 -1.18 14.60
C LEU A 23 10.74 -2.48 14.51
N PHE A 24 10.05 -2.68 13.39
CA PHE A 24 9.20 -3.83 13.16
C PHE A 24 9.36 -4.34 11.73
N GLU A 25 9.38 -5.67 11.60
CA GLU A 25 9.36 -6.33 10.29
C GLU A 25 8.45 -7.55 10.35
N TRP A 26 7.56 -7.64 9.36
CA TRP A 26 6.78 -8.83 9.07
C TRP A 26 7.15 -9.37 7.71
N LYS A 27 7.34 -10.69 7.63
CA LYS A 27 7.56 -11.44 6.39
C LYS A 27 6.71 -12.72 6.39
N PRO A 28 6.18 -13.15 5.24
CA PRO A 28 5.45 -14.41 5.16
C PRO A 28 6.38 -15.58 5.48
N THR A 29 5.87 -16.58 6.21
CA THR A 29 6.64 -17.76 6.67
C THR A 29 7.28 -18.57 5.53
N LYS A 30 6.74 -18.45 4.31
CA LYS A 30 7.21 -19.13 3.10
C LYS A 30 8.10 -18.29 2.19
N SER A 31 8.52 -17.11 2.64
CA SER A 31 9.43 -16.28 1.84
C SER A 31 10.82 -16.91 1.83
N PHE A 32 11.19 -17.54 0.72
CA PHE A 32 12.54 -18.05 0.48
C PHE A 32 13.54 -16.94 0.08
N ARG A 33 13.04 -15.72 -0.16
CA ARG A 33 13.87 -14.59 -0.56
C ARG A 33 14.31 -13.81 0.66
N ARG A 34 15.62 -13.80 0.92
CA ARG A 34 16.20 -12.76 1.78
C ARG A 34 16.14 -11.45 1.01
N PHE A 35 15.11 -10.68 1.28
CA PHE A 35 15.04 -9.31 0.82
C PHE A 35 15.57 -8.44 1.95
N ASP A 36 16.72 -7.83 1.69
CA ASP A 36 17.25 -6.80 2.56
C ASP A 36 16.71 -5.45 2.04
N LEU A 37 15.87 -4.81 2.84
CA LEU A 37 15.32 -3.51 2.50
C LEU A 37 16.45 -2.49 2.61
N ASP A 38 16.94 -2.04 1.48
CA ASP A 38 17.84 -0.89 1.45
C ASP A 38 17.06 0.35 1.91
N LEU A 39 17.22 0.70 3.18
CA LEU A 39 16.56 1.86 3.78
C LEU A 39 16.93 3.17 3.07
N ASN A 40 18.04 3.22 2.32
CA ASN A 40 18.40 4.40 1.55
C ASN A 40 17.35 4.70 0.46
N ILE A 41 16.71 3.67 -0.11
CA ILE A 41 15.62 3.83 -1.08
C ILE A 41 14.46 4.65 -0.50
N VAL A 42 14.25 4.54 0.82
CA VAL A 42 13.12 5.14 1.54
C VAL A 42 13.50 6.49 2.14
N LYS A 43 14.80 6.68 2.45
CA LYS A 43 15.33 7.92 3.03
C LYS A 43 15.39 9.09 2.05
N GLU A 44 15.43 8.81 0.74
CA GLU A 44 15.55 9.83 -0.31
C GLU A 44 14.33 10.77 -0.40
N ASN A 45 13.20 10.41 0.23
CA ASN A 45 11.95 11.17 0.17
C ASN A 45 11.53 11.70 1.55
N PRO A 46 11.93 12.91 1.93
CA PRO A 46 11.65 13.47 3.25
C PRO A 46 10.20 13.96 3.44
N VAL A 47 9.37 13.96 2.39
CA VAL A 47 8.02 14.52 2.45
C VAL A 47 7.10 13.59 3.23
N SER A 48 6.47 14.13 4.28
CA SER A 48 5.51 13.41 5.11
C SER A 48 4.14 13.32 4.44
N ASP A 49 3.39 12.25 4.77
CA ASP A 49 2.01 12.02 4.37
C ASP A 49 1.77 11.86 2.85
N ILE A 50 2.84 11.61 2.10
CA ILE A 50 2.77 11.28 0.67
C ILE A 50 3.25 9.84 0.46
N PHE A 51 2.48 9.08 -0.34
CA PHE A 51 2.88 7.75 -0.78
C PHE A 51 3.88 7.83 -1.91
N PHE A 52 4.96 7.08 -1.77
CA PHE A 52 5.96 6.89 -2.81
C PHE A 52 5.92 5.46 -3.32
N HIS A 53 6.05 5.32 -4.63
CA HIS A 53 5.99 4.06 -5.34
C HIS A 53 7.30 3.78 -6.04
N LYS A 54 7.79 2.53 -5.92
CA LYS A 54 9.00 2.08 -6.62
C LYS A 54 8.81 0.65 -7.08
N ASP A 55 9.13 0.40 -8.34
CA ASP A 55 9.22 -0.95 -8.89
C ASP A 55 10.67 -1.45 -8.80
N LYS A 56 10.87 -2.66 -8.26
CA LYS A 56 12.17 -3.31 -8.14
C LYS A 56 12.06 -4.75 -8.66
N GLY A 57 12.41 -4.96 -9.93
CA GLY A 57 12.23 -6.25 -10.57
C GLY A 57 10.77 -6.68 -10.61
N ASN A 58 10.44 -7.82 -9.98
CA ASN A 58 9.09 -8.35 -9.92
C ASN A 58 8.30 -7.89 -8.68
N MET A 59 8.79 -6.88 -7.98
CA MET A 59 8.21 -6.38 -6.74
C MET A 59 7.85 -4.90 -6.87
N LYS A 60 6.70 -4.54 -6.32
CA LYS A 60 6.30 -3.17 -6.01
C LYS A 60 6.63 -2.86 -4.58
N ILE A 61 7.19 -1.68 -4.34
CA ILE A 61 7.44 -1.14 -3.01
C ILE A 61 6.62 0.14 -2.90
N VAL A 62 5.84 0.22 -1.83
CA VAL A 62 5.12 1.44 -1.45
C VAL A 62 5.61 1.85 -0.07
N HIS A 63 5.88 3.12 0.12
CA HIS A 63 6.21 3.65 1.43
C HIS A 63 5.57 5.01 1.67
N ILE A 64 5.39 5.31 2.95
CA ILE A 64 4.91 6.60 3.44
C ILE A 64 5.67 6.96 4.71
N ARG A 65 6.07 8.22 4.83
CA ARG A 65 6.58 8.78 6.08
C ARG A 65 5.42 9.42 6.84
N LYS A 66 5.25 9.01 8.09
CA LYS A 66 4.30 9.64 9.03
C LYS A 66 5.05 9.97 10.31
N ASN A 67 5.05 11.25 10.69
CA ASN A 67 5.87 11.75 11.78
C ASN A 67 7.34 11.35 11.58
N SER A 68 7.93 10.68 12.56
CA SER A 68 9.34 10.22 12.52
C SER A 68 9.50 8.79 12.02
N LEU A 69 8.42 8.15 11.55
CA LEU A 69 8.44 6.75 11.11
C LEU A 69 8.19 6.63 9.61
N ILE A 70 8.77 5.58 9.05
CA ILE A 70 8.62 5.18 7.67
C ILE A 70 7.94 3.82 7.65
N TYR A 71 6.78 3.76 7.00
CA TYR A 71 6.01 2.54 6.79
C TYR A 71 6.24 2.09 5.36
N THR A 72 6.66 0.84 5.18
CA THR A 72 6.99 0.29 3.87
C THR A 72 6.32 -1.06 3.68
N VAL A 73 5.78 -1.31 2.50
CA VAL A 73 5.29 -2.62 2.07
C VAL A 73 5.89 -3.01 0.73
N GLY A 74 6.34 -4.25 0.64
CA GLY A 74 6.73 -4.89 -0.61
C GLY A 74 5.73 -5.96 -1.01
N ALA A 75 5.38 -6.00 -2.28
CA ALA A 75 4.43 -6.96 -2.82
C ALA A 75 4.77 -7.34 -4.27
N SER A 76 4.15 -8.43 -4.77
CA SER A 76 4.23 -8.81 -6.18
C SER A 76 3.85 -7.64 -7.09
N ILE A 77 4.54 -7.50 -8.23
CA ILE A 77 4.26 -6.49 -9.27
C ILE A 77 2.79 -6.52 -9.75
N LYS A 78 2.09 -7.62 -9.56
CA LYS A 78 0.68 -7.78 -9.96
C LYS A 78 -0.31 -7.08 -9.05
N VAL A 79 0.11 -6.64 -7.87
CA VAL A 79 -0.76 -5.94 -6.91
C VAL A 79 -0.93 -4.49 -7.33
N GLN A 80 -2.15 -3.97 -7.30
CA GLN A 80 -2.41 -2.56 -7.57
C GLN A 80 -1.92 -1.70 -6.40
N PHE A 81 -1.31 -0.55 -6.69
CA PHE A 81 -0.76 0.36 -5.67
C PHE A 81 -1.79 0.80 -4.64
N GLN A 82 -3.02 1.07 -5.06
CA GLN A 82 -4.11 1.49 -4.17
C GLN A 82 -4.39 0.49 -3.04
N LEU A 83 -4.19 -0.82 -3.28
CA LEU A 83 -4.31 -1.86 -2.26
C LEU A 83 -3.19 -1.75 -1.21
N LEU A 84 -1.96 -1.48 -1.67
CA LEU A 84 -0.80 -1.37 -0.79
C LEU A 84 -0.83 -0.08 0.02
N GLU A 85 -1.28 1.01 -0.59
CA GLU A 85 -1.50 2.29 0.11
C GLU A 85 -2.56 2.15 1.21
N ALA A 86 -3.69 1.50 0.91
CA ALA A 86 -4.75 1.27 1.89
C ALA A 86 -4.25 0.41 3.07
N LEU A 87 -3.46 -0.63 2.77
CA LEU A 87 -2.84 -1.46 3.80
C LEU A 87 -1.90 -0.63 4.68
N LEU A 88 -0.99 0.15 4.10
CA LEU A 88 -0.05 0.97 4.86
C LEU A 88 -0.72 2.06 5.68
N GLU A 89 -1.76 2.69 5.13
CA GLU A 89 -2.55 3.68 5.85
C GLU A 89 -3.17 3.07 7.11
N TYR A 90 -3.76 1.88 6.98
CA TYR A 90 -4.37 1.17 8.10
C TYR A 90 -3.32 0.66 9.10
N VAL A 91 -2.22 0.09 8.63
CA VAL A 91 -1.10 -0.37 9.47
C VAL A 91 -0.51 0.79 10.26
N SER A 92 -0.27 1.94 9.61
CA SER A 92 0.26 3.11 10.29
C SER A 92 -0.70 3.65 11.34
N PHE A 93 -1.99 3.70 11.03
CA PHE A 93 -3.02 4.10 11.98
C PHE A 93 -3.02 3.18 13.22
N LYS A 94 -3.04 1.86 13.01
CA LYS A 94 -3.03 0.87 14.10
C LYS A 94 -1.75 0.91 14.93
N PHE A 95 -0.61 1.19 14.31
CA PHE A 95 0.65 1.31 15.04
C PHE A 95 0.63 2.52 15.97
N HIS A 96 0.18 3.68 15.48
CA HIS A 96 0.05 4.90 16.30
C HIS A 96 -1.04 4.80 17.38
N GLU A 97 -2.11 4.01 17.13
CA GLU A 97 -3.14 3.74 18.14
C GLU A 97 -2.60 2.86 19.28
N THR A 98 -1.68 1.93 18.97
CA THR A 98 -1.18 0.93 19.90
C THR A 98 0.03 1.42 20.69
N TYR A 99 0.89 2.24 20.08
CA TYR A 99 2.18 2.60 20.63
C TYR A 99 2.40 4.11 20.71
N ASP A 100 2.96 4.56 21.85
CA ASP A 100 3.51 5.90 21.97
C ASP A 100 4.87 5.95 21.27
N ILE A 101 4.90 6.64 20.13
CA ILE A 101 6.11 6.73 19.30
C ILE A 101 7.24 7.48 20.02
N GLY A 102 6.93 8.51 20.79
CA GLY A 102 7.94 9.24 21.57
C GLY A 102 8.64 8.33 22.58
N VAL A 103 7.87 7.46 23.22
CA VAL A 103 8.41 6.46 24.15
C VAL A 103 9.29 5.45 23.42
N ILE A 104 8.81 4.87 22.32
CA ILE A 104 9.59 3.88 21.55
C ILE A 104 10.93 4.47 21.08
N LEU A 105 10.90 5.67 20.51
CA LEU A 105 12.10 6.30 19.96
C LEU A 105 13.08 6.80 21.04
N SER A 106 12.64 6.96 22.28
CA SER A 106 13.52 7.36 23.41
C SER A 106 14.37 6.21 23.94
N TYR A 107 14.03 4.96 23.66
CA TYR A 107 14.80 3.80 24.10
C TYR A 107 15.84 3.40 23.04
N SER A 108 17.13 3.50 23.39
CA SER A 108 18.22 3.03 22.53
C SER A 108 18.28 1.50 22.36
N ASN A 109 17.67 0.76 23.29
CA ASN A 109 17.59 -0.70 23.26
C ASN A 109 16.20 -1.15 23.71
N PHE A 110 15.29 -1.39 22.78
CA PHE A 110 14.00 -1.98 23.12
C PHE A 110 13.99 -3.49 22.82
N ASN A 111 13.23 -4.23 23.62
CA ASN A 111 13.02 -5.65 23.39
C ASN A 111 12.07 -5.82 22.18
N PRO A 112 12.50 -6.48 21.08
CA PRO A 112 11.64 -6.69 19.90
C PRO A 112 10.30 -7.38 20.21
N ASN A 113 10.22 -8.10 21.31
CA ASN A 113 9.00 -8.81 21.74
C ASN A 113 7.84 -7.87 22.08
N ILE A 114 8.09 -6.58 22.30
CA ILE A 114 7.00 -5.60 22.50
C ILE A 114 6.04 -5.54 21.29
N PHE A 115 6.49 -5.94 20.11
CA PHE A 115 5.70 -5.93 18.90
C PHE A 115 5.00 -7.27 18.58
N ASN A 116 5.06 -8.29 19.47
CA ASN A 116 4.45 -9.59 19.21
C ASN A 116 2.93 -9.49 19.00
N SER A 117 2.23 -8.74 19.83
CA SER A 117 0.78 -8.51 19.69
C SER A 117 0.44 -7.74 18.41
N PHE A 118 1.31 -6.81 18.01
CA PHE A 118 1.16 -6.09 16.75
C PHE A 118 1.39 -7.02 15.56
N LYS A 119 2.32 -7.95 15.64
CA LYS A 119 2.55 -8.96 14.60
C LYS A 119 1.31 -9.83 14.38
N GLU A 120 0.68 -10.29 15.46
CA GLU A 120 -0.56 -11.06 15.39
C GLU A 120 -1.70 -10.24 14.76
N MET A 121 -1.81 -8.97 15.12
CA MET A 121 -2.76 -8.03 14.51
C MET A 121 -2.50 -7.87 13.00
N ILE A 122 -1.25 -7.70 12.59
CA ILE A 122 -0.88 -7.60 11.17
C ILE A 122 -1.26 -8.88 10.40
N GLU A 123 -1.04 -10.05 10.98
CA GLU A 123 -1.43 -11.32 10.37
C GLU A 123 -2.96 -11.44 10.19
N ASP A 124 -3.72 -10.95 11.16
CA ASP A 124 -5.18 -10.91 11.06
C ASP A 124 -5.66 -9.91 10.00
N ILE A 125 -5.10 -8.69 9.99
CA ILE A 125 -5.35 -7.66 8.97
C ILE A 125 -5.11 -8.23 7.56
N ILE A 126 -4.00 -8.91 7.36
CA ILE A 126 -3.61 -9.48 6.07
C ILE A 126 -4.57 -10.59 5.62
N LYS A 127 -4.98 -11.46 6.54
CA LYS A 127 -5.93 -12.55 6.26
C LYS A 127 -7.32 -12.05 5.92
N ASN A 128 -7.77 -11.00 6.59
CA ASN A 128 -9.13 -10.47 6.53
C ASN A 128 -9.19 -9.10 5.84
N PHE A 129 -8.23 -8.80 4.95
CA PHE A 129 -8.05 -7.48 4.35
C PHE A 129 -9.32 -6.95 3.66
N ALA A 130 -10.07 -7.82 2.98
CA ALA A 130 -11.31 -7.43 2.32
C ALA A 130 -12.41 -6.98 3.30
N ASP A 131 -12.39 -7.51 4.52
CA ASP A 131 -13.41 -7.23 5.55
C ASP A 131 -13.17 -5.87 6.24
N LEU A 132 -11.99 -5.26 6.04
CA LEU A 132 -11.67 -3.93 6.57
C LEU A 132 -12.36 -2.78 5.81
N ASP A 133 -13.02 -3.10 4.71
CA ASP A 133 -13.78 -2.15 3.87
C ASP A 133 -12.99 -0.89 3.43
N LEU A 134 -11.68 -1.01 3.28
CA LEU A 134 -10.77 0.08 2.91
C LEU A 134 -10.78 0.41 1.41
N ILE A 135 -11.28 -0.55 0.61
CA ILE A 135 -11.18 -0.55 -0.85
C ILE A 135 -12.55 -0.75 -1.48
N LYS A 136 -12.83 0.03 -2.50
CA LYS A 136 -13.96 -0.20 -3.41
C LYS A 136 -13.46 -0.84 -4.70
N ARG A 137 -14.07 -1.95 -5.10
CA ARG A 137 -13.85 -2.57 -6.42
C ARG A 137 -14.81 -1.96 -7.42
N ILE A 138 -14.29 -1.45 -8.51
CA ILE A 138 -15.03 -0.90 -9.65
C ILE A 138 -14.67 -1.73 -10.89
N GLN A 139 -15.59 -1.91 -11.81
CA GLN A 139 -15.30 -2.52 -13.10
C GLN A 139 -15.13 -1.42 -14.14
N VAL A 140 -14.04 -1.45 -14.88
CA VAL A 140 -13.76 -0.53 -15.98
C VAL A 140 -13.40 -1.31 -17.23
N GLU A 141 -13.82 -0.83 -18.40
CA GLU A 141 -13.51 -1.45 -19.68
C GLU A 141 -12.30 -0.75 -20.32
N CYS A 142 -11.28 -1.51 -20.65
CA CYS A 142 -10.16 -1.03 -21.47
C CYS A 142 -10.59 -0.99 -22.92
N LYS A 143 -10.70 0.19 -23.50
CA LYS A 143 -11.12 0.38 -24.91
C LYS A 143 -10.10 -0.13 -25.95
N VAL A 144 -8.88 -0.48 -25.52
CA VAL A 144 -7.84 -1.00 -26.43
C VAL A 144 -7.99 -2.49 -26.63
N CYS A 145 -8.12 -3.26 -25.52
CA CYS A 145 -8.23 -4.71 -25.57
C CYS A 145 -9.65 -5.22 -25.33
N ASN A 146 -10.64 -4.34 -25.13
CA ASN A 146 -12.05 -4.63 -24.83
C ASN A 146 -12.23 -5.58 -23.62
N THR A 147 -11.32 -5.49 -22.65
CA THR A 147 -11.34 -6.33 -21.46
C THR A 147 -11.90 -5.55 -20.28
N VAL A 148 -12.84 -6.16 -19.54
CA VAL A 148 -13.36 -5.61 -18.30
C VAL A 148 -12.37 -5.92 -17.17
N LEU A 149 -11.86 -4.87 -16.54
CA LEU A 149 -10.81 -4.92 -15.53
C LEU A 149 -11.36 -4.52 -14.15
N PRO A 150 -10.95 -5.21 -13.08
CA PRO A 150 -11.21 -4.73 -11.74
C PRO A 150 -10.23 -3.62 -11.38
N LEU A 151 -10.73 -2.43 -11.16
CA LEU A 151 -10.01 -1.33 -10.56
C LEU A 151 -10.31 -1.33 -9.06
N PHE A 152 -9.27 -1.37 -8.23
CA PHE A 152 -9.38 -1.25 -6.79
C PHE A 152 -9.05 0.17 -6.39
N VAL A 153 -9.99 0.84 -5.76
CA VAL A 153 -9.89 2.25 -5.39
C VAL A 153 -9.89 2.37 -3.88
N LYS A 154 -8.86 2.99 -3.34
CA LYS A 154 -8.77 3.31 -1.91
C LYS A 154 -9.88 4.28 -1.52
N LYS A 155 -10.70 3.93 -0.52
CA LYS A 155 -11.85 4.74 -0.14
C LYS A 155 -11.45 6.11 0.39
N SER A 156 -10.43 6.18 1.23
CA SER A 156 -9.92 7.44 1.76
C SER A 156 -9.47 8.40 0.66
N PHE A 157 -8.94 7.88 -0.46
CA PHE A 157 -8.52 8.70 -1.60
C PHE A 157 -9.69 9.45 -2.25
N ILE A 158 -10.86 8.80 -2.37
CA ILE A 158 -12.06 9.44 -2.89
C ILE A 158 -12.71 10.33 -1.83
N GLN A 159 -12.84 9.83 -0.59
CA GLN A 159 -13.53 10.55 0.49
C GLN A 159 -12.85 11.87 0.89
N ASN A 160 -11.52 11.94 0.76
CA ASN A 160 -10.73 13.12 1.10
C ASN A 160 -10.43 14.03 -0.11
N ALA A 161 -11.01 13.73 -1.29
CA ALA A 161 -10.76 14.52 -2.48
C ALA A 161 -11.44 15.90 -2.39
N GLU A 162 -10.72 16.94 -2.79
CA GLU A 162 -11.22 18.31 -2.81
C GLU A 162 -12.25 18.58 -3.92
N SER A 163 -12.19 17.79 -4.98
CA SER A 163 -13.06 17.94 -6.15
C SER A 163 -13.35 16.62 -6.83
N TYR A 164 -14.45 16.56 -7.59
CA TYR A 164 -14.88 15.37 -8.33
C TYR A 164 -15.19 15.72 -9.79
N PRO A 165 -15.00 14.75 -10.71
CA PRO A 165 -14.53 13.39 -10.48
C PRO A 165 -13.01 13.32 -10.25
N VAL A 166 -12.56 12.34 -9.44
CA VAL A 166 -11.14 12.11 -9.14
C VAL A 166 -10.51 11.28 -10.26
N PRO A 167 -9.42 11.74 -10.89
CA PRO A 167 -8.70 10.99 -11.90
C PRO A 167 -7.81 9.92 -11.26
N ILE A 168 -7.89 8.69 -11.77
CA ILE A 168 -7.04 7.56 -11.36
C ILE A 168 -6.42 6.93 -12.60
N VAL A 169 -5.09 6.88 -12.65
CA VAL A 169 -4.36 6.19 -13.70
C VAL A 169 -4.20 4.72 -13.33
N TYR A 170 -4.54 3.84 -14.25
CA TYR A 170 -4.37 2.41 -14.13
C TYR A 170 -3.64 1.84 -15.33
N VAL A 171 -2.55 1.09 -15.09
CA VAL A 171 -1.77 0.44 -16.14
C VAL A 171 -2.13 -1.04 -16.20
N HIS A 172 -2.43 -1.53 -17.40
CA HIS A 172 -2.84 -2.88 -17.70
C HIS A 172 -2.26 -3.33 -19.03
N GLU A 173 -1.47 -4.40 -19.04
CA GLU A 173 -0.86 -4.99 -20.26
C GLU A 173 -0.22 -3.97 -21.21
N GLY A 174 0.47 -2.99 -20.65
CA GLY A 174 1.09 -1.90 -21.42
C GLY A 174 0.14 -0.76 -21.83
N HIS A 175 -1.15 -0.88 -21.53
CA HIS A 175 -2.12 0.20 -21.73
C HIS A 175 -2.26 1.01 -20.44
N ALA A 176 -2.20 2.34 -20.55
CA ALA A 176 -2.56 3.24 -19.44
C ALA A 176 -3.94 3.81 -19.71
N ILE A 177 -4.82 3.65 -18.75
CA ILE A 177 -6.17 4.21 -18.76
C ILE A 177 -6.34 5.20 -17.61
N LEU A 178 -6.98 6.32 -17.90
CA LEU A 178 -7.38 7.32 -16.92
C LEU A 178 -8.87 7.14 -16.63
N CYS A 179 -9.17 6.78 -15.38
CA CYS A 179 -10.54 6.58 -14.93
C CYS A 179 -10.96 7.76 -14.06
N PHE A 180 -12.13 8.32 -14.30
CA PHE A 180 -12.70 9.40 -13.52
C PHE A 180 -13.76 8.84 -12.56
N ILE A 181 -13.52 8.98 -11.26
CA ILE A 181 -14.37 8.39 -10.19
C ILE A 181 -15.07 9.49 -9.43
N ASP A 182 -16.41 9.36 -9.27
CA ASP A 182 -17.20 10.30 -8.48
C ASP A 182 -17.18 9.97 -6.97
N GLN A 183 -17.78 10.84 -6.16
CA GLN A 183 -17.91 10.69 -4.71
C GLN A 183 -18.63 9.41 -4.27
N ASN A 184 -19.45 8.80 -5.14
CA ASN A 184 -20.19 7.58 -4.89
C ASN A 184 -19.50 6.33 -5.45
N PHE A 185 -18.23 6.46 -5.88
CA PHE A 185 -17.43 5.40 -6.51
C PHE A 185 -17.98 4.89 -7.84
N HIS A 186 -18.75 5.70 -8.57
CA HIS A 186 -19.10 5.41 -9.95
C HIS A 186 -18.07 5.98 -10.90
N HIS A 187 -17.69 5.20 -11.92
CA HIS A 187 -16.84 5.73 -12.97
C HIS A 187 -17.65 6.61 -13.92
N ARG A 188 -17.15 7.80 -14.23
CA ARG A 188 -17.81 8.81 -15.10
C ARG A 188 -17.23 8.84 -16.49
N GLY A 189 -16.09 8.22 -16.69
CA GLY A 189 -15.42 8.12 -17.98
C GLY A 189 -14.10 7.35 -17.87
N VAL A 190 -13.67 6.83 -19.01
CA VAL A 190 -12.38 6.17 -19.18
C VAL A 190 -11.73 6.74 -20.44
N GLU A 191 -10.50 7.24 -20.30
CA GLU A 191 -9.70 7.77 -21.39
C GLU A 191 -8.42 6.95 -21.53
N LEU A 192 -7.89 6.91 -22.75
CA LEU A 192 -6.59 6.29 -23.01
C LEU A 192 -5.50 7.33 -22.76
N VAL A 193 -4.48 6.94 -22.00
CA VAL A 193 -3.29 7.78 -21.78
C VAL A 193 -2.13 7.22 -22.59
N ASN A 194 -1.58 8.01 -23.47
CA ASN A 194 -0.32 7.67 -24.13
C ASN A 194 0.83 8.00 -23.18
N ILE A 195 1.48 6.97 -22.66
CA ILE A 195 2.72 7.14 -21.90
C ILE A 195 3.85 7.16 -22.94
N THR A 196 4.25 8.36 -23.35
CA THR A 196 5.52 8.55 -24.09
C THR A 196 6.64 8.58 -23.05
N GLY A 197 7.43 7.51 -22.98
CA GLY A 197 8.68 7.44 -22.21
C GLY A 197 9.85 8.05 -22.99
#